data_1b9157631938601ac7783dcdf94c6c18
#
_entry.id   1b9157631938601ac7783dcdf94c6c18
#
_cell.length_a   1.000
_cell.length_b   1.000
_cell.length_c   1.000
_cell.angle_alpha   90.00
_cell.angle_beta   90.00
_cell.angle_gamma   90.00
#
_symmetry.space_group_name_H-M   'P 1'
#
loop_
_entity.id
_entity.type
_entity.pdbx_description
1 polymer ?
#
loop_
_entity_poly.entity_id
_entity_poly.type
_entity_poly.pdbx_seq_one_letter_code
_entity_poly.pdbx_strand_id
1 'polypeptide(L)'
;MRQLILDLLPESPPSLDNFVPGANTETVTALTEWLAGSRHDTAFCLHGESGCGRSHLLLASGFAFADAALNPSLKGVVAGDALAVDNVDQLDADGQVALFALFNQLKTAGGLLLTAAPQPPAHLALREDLRTSLGSGLIYRLQPLSDAEKAAAIATQAKERALKLSPDMINYLLRHAPRDMRTLSMLIVALDQYTLEQKRPVTLPLLRELLHTAPD
;
A
#
# COMPACT_ATOMS: atom_id res chain seq x y z
N MET A 1 16.94 -26.90 3.11
CA MET A 1 15.77 -26.53 3.94
C MET A 1 15.78 -25.02 4.26
N ARG A 2 16.24 -24.18 3.27
CA ARG A 2 16.58 -22.76 3.49
C ARG A 2 15.63 -21.76 2.78
N GLN A 3 14.60 -22.23 2.09
CA GLN A 3 13.75 -21.42 1.21
C GLN A 3 12.29 -21.34 1.71
N LEU A 4 12.00 -21.93 2.90
CA LEU A 4 10.65 -22.28 3.31
C LEU A 4 9.77 -21.13 3.81
N ILE A 5 10.29 -19.98 4.18
CA ILE A 5 9.44 -18.91 4.75
C ILE A 5 9.04 -17.86 3.73
N LEU A 6 9.91 -17.49 2.80
CA LEU A 6 9.56 -16.60 1.69
C LEU A 6 8.61 -17.29 0.69
N ASP A 7 8.76 -18.61 0.49
CA ASP A 7 7.86 -19.41 -0.37
C ASP A 7 6.54 -19.82 0.33
N LEU A 8 6.47 -19.71 1.66
CA LEU A 8 5.28 -19.99 2.49
C LEU A 8 4.50 -18.72 2.86
N LEU A 9 4.96 -17.53 2.46
CA LEU A 9 4.20 -16.32 2.72
C LEU A 9 2.90 -16.37 1.91
N PRO A 10 1.73 -16.57 2.54
CA PRO A 10 0.48 -16.53 1.78
C PRO A 10 0.34 -15.15 1.18
N GLU A 11 0.10 -15.10 -0.12
CA GLU A 11 -0.25 -13.85 -0.77
C GLU A 11 -1.56 -13.35 -0.18
N SER A 12 -1.48 -12.45 0.78
CA SER A 12 -2.62 -11.68 1.23
C SER A 12 -2.69 -10.45 0.33
N PRO A 13 -3.60 -10.42 -0.66
CA PRO A 13 -3.72 -9.25 -1.54
C PRO A 13 -4.03 -8.01 -0.70
N PRO A 14 -3.53 -6.83 -1.10
CA PRO A 14 -3.90 -5.58 -0.46
C PRO A 14 -5.41 -5.39 -0.44
N SER A 15 -5.95 -5.05 0.73
CA SER A 15 -7.36 -4.70 0.94
C SER A 15 -7.46 -3.55 1.93
N LEU A 16 -8.61 -2.87 1.97
CA LEU A 16 -8.84 -1.83 2.97
C LEU A 16 -8.86 -2.42 4.40
N ASP A 17 -9.33 -3.66 4.55
CA ASP A 17 -9.44 -4.33 5.85
C ASP A 17 -8.07 -4.71 6.45
N ASN A 18 -7.07 -4.99 5.59
CA ASN A 18 -5.73 -5.33 6.06
C ASN A 18 -4.76 -4.14 6.05
N PHE A 19 -5.23 -2.93 5.73
CA PHE A 19 -4.47 -1.71 5.86
C PHE A 19 -4.42 -1.26 7.32
N VAL A 20 -3.23 -0.96 7.83
CA VAL A 20 -3.05 -0.41 9.18
C VAL A 20 -3.07 1.12 9.07
N PRO A 21 -4.16 1.79 9.51
CA PRO A 21 -4.30 3.23 9.26
C PRO A 21 -3.34 4.09 10.10
N GLY A 22 -3.04 3.72 11.36
CA GLY A 22 -2.25 4.59 12.23
C GLY A 22 -2.85 6.00 12.29
N ALA A 23 -2.03 7.02 12.05
CA ALA A 23 -2.45 8.41 11.97
C ALA A 23 -3.31 8.74 10.71
N ASN A 24 -3.50 7.80 9.77
CA ASN A 24 -4.18 8.03 8.49
C ASN A 24 -5.67 7.68 8.50
N THR A 25 -6.31 7.56 9.67
CA THR A 25 -7.72 7.15 9.79
C THR A 25 -8.64 8.04 8.96
N GLU A 26 -8.45 9.37 8.99
CA GLU A 26 -9.23 10.31 8.19
C GLU A 26 -9.08 10.05 6.68
N THR A 27 -7.85 9.85 6.22
CA THR A 27 -7.56 9.55 4.80
C THR A 27 -8.24 8.26 4.35
N VAL A 28 -8.16 7.20 5.16
CA VAL A 28 -8.79 5.90 4.85
C VAL A 28 -10.30 6.01 4.84
N THR A 29 -10.90 6.73 5.80
CA THR A 29 -12.34 6.99 5.84
C THR A 29 -12.79 7.76 4.60
N ALA A 30 -12.09 8.84 4.25
CA ALA A 30 -12.42 9.64 3.07
C ALA A 30 -12.30 8.83 1.77
N LEU A 31 -11.27 7.97 1.66
CA LEU A 31 -11.12 7.07 0.52
C LEU A 31 -12.26 6.07 0.44
N THR A 32 -12.63 5.46 1.56
CA THR A 32 -13.75 4.49 1.62
C THR A 32 -15.07 5.13 1.22
N GLU A 33 -15.38 6.33 1.72
CA GLU A 33 -16.57 7.09 1.34
C GLU A 33 -16.58 7.44 -0.15
N TRP A 34 -15.43 7.84 -0.69
CA TRP A 34 -15.29 8.17 -2.10
C TRP A 34 -15.46 6.93 -3.00
N LEU A 35 -14.88 5.79 -2.64
CA LEU A 35 -15.07 4.51 -3.33
C LEU A 35 -16.54 4.03 -3.28
N ALA A 36 -17.25 4.33 -2.21
CA ALA A 36 -18.68 4.02 -2.06
C ALA A 36 -19.60 4.97 -2.85
N GLY A 37 -19.05 5.95 -3.58
CA GLY A 37 -19.84 6.92 -4.36
C GLY A 37 -20.50 8.01 -3.52
N SER A 38 -20.12 8.18 -2.26
CA SER A 38 -20.65 9.24 -1.38
C SER A 38 -20.12 10.63 -1.72
N ARG A 39 -19.13 10.72 -2.61
CA ARG A 39 -18.50 11.96 -3.11
C ARG A 39 -18.47 11.93 -4.63
N HIS A 40 -18.57 13.12 -5.23
CA HIS A 40 -18.69 13.27 -6.70
C HIS A 40 -17.38 13.68 -7.39
N ASP A 41 -16.28 13.76 -6.66
CA ASP A 41 -14.98 14.12 -7.23
C ASP A 41 -14.46 12.97 -8.11
N THR A 42 -14.06 13.29 -9.34
CA THR A 42 -13.51 12.27 -10.27
C THR A 42 -12.13 11.79 -9.81
N ALA A 43 -11.30 12.69 -9.25
CA ALA A 43 -9.94 12.36 -8.83
C ALA A 43 -9.81 12.29 -7.30
N PHE A 44 -9.05 11.27 -6.85
CA PHE A 44 -8.55 11.17 -5.48
C PHE A 44 -7.03 10.97 -5.54
N CYS A 45 -6.29 11.90 -4.93
CA CYS A 45 -4.83 11.91 -4.96
C CYS A 45 -4.25 11.60 -3.58
N LEU A 46 -3.51 10.51 -3.48
CA LEU A 46 -2.73 10.16 -2.29
C LEU A 46 -1.30 10.65 -2.45
N HIS A 47 -0.75 11.30 -1.44
CA HIS A 47 0.66 11.65 -1.44
C HIS A 47 1.33 11.36 -0.11
N GLY A 48 2.64 11.16 -0.12
CA GLY A 48 3.41 10.90 1.09
C GLY A 48 4.75 10.21 0.80
N GLU A 49 5.53 10.00 1.84
CA GLU A 49 6.84 9.38 1.73
C GLU A 49 6.77 7.89 1.33
N SER A 50 7.90 7.36 0.85
CA SER A 50 7.99 5.92 0.54
C SER A 50 7.66 5.08 1.79
N GLY A 51 6.93 3.97 1.59
CA GLY A 51 6.52 3.08 2.67
C GLY A 51 5.32 3.55 3.51
N CYS A 52 4.67 4.68 3.18
CA CYS A 52 3.47 5.13 3.89
C CYS A 52 2.18 4.36 3.52
N GLY A 53 2.23 3.48 2.51
CA GLY A 53 1.09 2.63 2.14
C GLY A 53 0.29 3.08 0.92
N ARG A 54 0.79 4.02 0.10
CA ARG A 54 0.14 4.51 -1.13
C ARG A 54 -0.26 3.38 -2.06
N SER A 55 0.72 2.60 -2.53
CA SER A 55 0.49 1.46 -3.44
C SER A 55 -0.46 0.42 -2.86
N HIS A 56 -0.43 0.21 -1.54
CA HIS A 56 -1.37 -0.68 -0.87
C HIS A 56 -2.81 -0.21 -1.07
N LEU A 57 -3.10 1.08 -0.79
CA LEU A 57 -4.45 1.63 -0.93
C LEU A 57 -4.91 1.68 -2.39
N LEU A 58 -4.00 1.94 -3.35
CA LEU A 58 -4.32 1.88 -4.77
C LEU A 58 -4.74 0.46 -5.18
N LEU A 59 -3.98 -0.55 -4.80
CA LEU A 59 -4.32 -1.96 -5.07
C LEU A 59 -5.58 -2.41 -4.33
N ALA A 60 -5.77 -1.93 -3.09
CA ALA A 60 -6.94 -2.22 -2.26
C ALA A 60 -8.24 -1.63 -2.81
N SER A 61 -8.18 -0.62 -3.69
CA SER A 61 -9.35 -0.04 -4.33
C SER A 61 -10.09 -1.00 -5.28
N GLY A 62 -9.39 -2.04 -5.77
CA GLY A 62 -9.92 -2.97 -6.76
C GLY A 62 -10.03 -2.40 -8.19
N PHE A 63 -9.53 -1.18 -8.44
CA PHE A 63 -9.54 -0.56 -9.75
C PHE A 63 -8.54 -1.20 -10.71
N ALA A 64 -8.71 -0.98 -12.01
CA ALA A 64 -7.65 -1.24 -12.97
C ALA A 64 -6.38 -0.49 -12.53
N PHE A 65 -5.25 -1.18 -12.45
CA PHE A 65 -4.03 -0.62 -11.84
C PHE A 65 -2.93 -0.45 -12.88
N ALA A 66 -2.28 0.71 -12.85
CA ALA A 66 -1.07 1.00 -13.61
C ALA A 66 0.00 1.61 -12.69
N ASP A 67 1.26 1.22 -12.90
CA ASP A 67 2.41 1.80 -12.20
C ASP A 67 3.27 2.57 -13.22
N ALA A 68 3.32 3.90 -13.07
CA ALA A 68 4.09 4.75 -13.97
C ALA A 68 5.62 4.55 -13.85
N ALA A 69 6.11 3.99 -12.74
CA ALA A 69 7.52 3.61 -12.64
C ALA A 69 7.87 2.43 -13.56
N LEU A 70 6.91 1.55 -13.86
CA LEU A 70 7.08 0.40 -14.77
C LEU A 70 6.64 0.70 -16.20
N ASN A 71 5.65 1.57 -16.37
CA ASN A 71 5.09 1.99 -17.66
C ASN A 71 4.90 3.51 -17.70
N PRO A 72 5.99 4.30 -17.85
CA PRO A 72 5.94 5.77 -17.78
C PRO A 72 5.04 6.43 -18.82
N SER A 73 4.85 5.80 -19.98
CA SER A 73 3.98 6.30 -21.06
C SER A 73 2.53 5.83 -20.96
N LEU A 74 2.18 5.02 -19.94
CA LEU A 74 0.85 4.38 -19.80
C LEU A 74 0.36 3.65 -21.05
N LYS A 75 1.28 3.10 -21.83
CA LYS A 75 0.95 2.43 -23.10
C LYS A 75 0.05 1.22 -22.85
N GLY A 76 -1.11 1.19 -23.54
CA GLY A 76 -2.08 0.10 -23.42
C GLY A 76 -2.96 0.17 -22.16
N VAL A 77 -2.84 1.21 -21.35
CA VAL A 77 -3.73 1.41 -20.20
C VAL A 77 -5.10 1.89 -20.66
N VAL A 78 -6.14 1.25 -20.17
CA VAL A 78 -7.55 1.59 -20.42
C VAL A 78 -8.23 1.86 -19.07
N ALA A 79 -8.97 2.94 -18.99
CA ALA A 79 -9.55 3.37 -17.71
C ALA A 79 -10.73 2.50 -17.25
N GLY A 80 -11.53 1.92 -18.15
CA GLY A 80 -12.82 1.34 -17.75
C GLY A 80 -13.69 2.38 -17.03
N ASP A 81 -14.36 1.95 -15.97
CA ASP A 81 -15.14 2.85 -15.08
C ASP A 81 -14.28 3.45 -13.96
N ALA A 82 -13.12 2.87 -13.70
CA ALA A 82 -12.20 3.35 -12.67
C ALA A 82 -10.76 2.94 -12.96
N LEU A 83 -9.81 3.79 -12.58
CA LEU A 83 -8.38 3.58 -12.79
C LEU A 83 -7.58 4.03 -11.55
N ALA A 84 -6.61 3.22 -11.16
CA ALA A 84 -5.61 3.56 -10.16
C ALA A 84 -4.22 3.69 -10.83
N VAL A 85 -3.53 4.83 -10.65
CA VAL A 85 -2.19 5.07 -11.20
C VAL A 85 -1.23 5.44 -10.09
N ASP A 86 -0.24 4.57 -9.86
CA ASP A 86 0.83 4.82 -8.90
C ASP A 86 2.02 5.54 -9.55
N ASN A 87 2.81 6.23 -8.71
CA ASN A 87 4.04 6.92 -9.10
C ASN A 87 3.85 7.91 -10.27
N VAL A 88 2.76 8.72 -10.24
CA VAL A 88 2.46 9.66 -11.34
C VAL A 88 3.55 10.70 -11.58
N ASP A 89 4.47 10.90 -10.63
CA ASP A 89 5.68 11.70 -10.77
C ASP A 89 6.71 11.10 -11.75
N GLN A 90 6.59 9.80 -12.08
CA GLN A 90 7.46 9.09 -13.01
C GLN A 90 6.93 9.05 -14.45
N LEU A 91 5.78 9.70 -14.70
CA LEU A 91 5.22 9.78 -16.05
C LEU A 91 6.13 10.57 -16.99
N ASP A 92 6.42 10.00 -18.15
CA ASP A 92 7.04 10.73 -19.26
C ASP A 92 6.03 11.68 -19.95
N ALA A 93 6.47 12.39 -20.98
CA ALA A 93 5.63 13.35 -21.68
C ALA A 93 4.37 12.71 -22.29
N ASP A 94 4.52 11.51 -22.88
CA ASP A 94 3.41 10.76 -23.49
C ASP A 94 2.44 10.24 -22.42
N GLY A 95 2.97 9.73 -21.30
CA GLY A 95 2.16 9.27 -20.18
C GLY A 95 1.36 10.39 -19.51
N GLN A 96 1.91 11.59 -19.43
CA GLN A 96 1.16 12.75 -18.92
C GLN A 96 0.01 13.14 -19.85
N VAL A 97 0.21 13.06 -21.16
CA VAL A 97 -0.87 13.25 -22.15
C VAL A 97 -1.92 12.16 -22.03
N ALA A 98 -1.47 10.89 -21.93
CA ALA A 98 -2.36 9.74 -21.78
C ALA A 98 -3.20 9.83 -20.50
N LEU A 99 -2.58 10.14 -19.35
CA LEU A 99 -3.31 10.26 -18.09
C LEU A 99 -4.32 11.42 -18.12
N PHE A 100 -3.98 12.55 -18.74
CA PHE A 100 -4.92 13.66 -18.91
C PHE A 100 -6.13 13.26 -19.78
N ALA A 101 -5.92 12.51 -20.86
CA ALA A 101 -6.99 11.99 -21.71
C ALA A 101 -7.89 11.00 -20.95
N LEU A 102 -7.29 10.06 -20.19
CA LEU A 102 -8.00 9.11 -19.34
C LEU A 102 -8.82 9.79 -18.24
N PHE A 103 -8.25 10.82 -17.60
CA PHE A 103 -8.98 11.62 -16.61
C PHE A 103 -10.24 12.27 -17.22
N ASN A 104 -10.12 12.87 -18.41
CA ASN A 104 -11.26 13.52 -19.08
C ASN A 104 -12.32 12.50 -19.50
N GLN A 105 -11.91 11.31 -19.96
CA GLN A 105 -12.80 10.22 -20.27
C GLN A 105 -13.60 9.78 -19.03
N LEU A 106 -12.90 9.51 -17.91
CA LEU A 106 -13.52 9.14 -16.64
C LEU A 106 -14.46 10.23 -16.16
N LYS A 107 -14.03 11.49 -16.18
CA LYS A 107 -14.86 12.63 -15.77
C LYS A 107 -16.17 12.72 -16.57
N THR A 108 -16.11 12.50 -17.87
CA THR A 108 -17.30 12.54 -18.74
C THR A 108 -18.23 11.34 -18.49
N ALA A 109 -17.67 10.17 -18.17
CA ALA A 109 -18.40 8.95 -17.89
C ALA A 109 -18.90 8.85 -16.44
N GLY A 110 -18.52 9.78 -15.55
CA GLY A 110 -18.80 9.68 -14.10
C GLY A 110 -17.93 8.64 -13.40
N GLY A 111 -16.79 8.29 -13.98
CA GLY A 111 -15.85 7.35 -13.44
C GLY A 111 -14.86 7.96 -12.43
N LEU A 112 -13.97 7.12 -11.89
CA LEU A 112 -13.09 7.45 -10.77
C LEU A 112 -11.61 7.28 -11.16
N LEU A 113 -10.77 8.22 -10.75
CA LEU A 113 -9.30 8.18 -10.89
C LEU A 113 -8.63 8.30 -9.53
N LEU A 114 -7.98 7.23 -9.09
CA LEU A 114 -7.15 7.22 -7.88
C LEU A 114 -5.67 7.33 -8.29
N THR A 115 -4.94 8.31 -7.74
CA THR A 115 -3.52 8.51 -8.07
C THR A 115 -2.66 8.56 -6.82
N ALA A 116 -1.37 8.22 -6.98
CA ALA A 116 -0.39 8.35 -5.91
C ALA A 116 0.94 8.93 -6.39
N ALA A 117 1.57 9.74 -5.52
CA ALA A 117 2.86 10.37 -5.75
C ALA A 117 3.58 10.68 -4.41
N PRO A 118 4.89 10.98 -4.42
CA PRO A 118 5.57 11.40 -3.19
C PRO A 118 5.14 12.78 -2.69
N GLN A 119 4.63 13.65 -3.57
CA GLN A 119 4.21 15.02 -3.27
C GLN A 119 2.79 15.28 -3.81
N PRO A 120 2.07 16.30 -3.29
CA PRO A 120 0.76 16.67 -3.82
C PRO A 120 0.88 17.20 -5.26
N PRO A 121 -0.19 17.11 -6.08
CA PRO A 121 -0.17 17.48 -7.49
C PRO A 121 0.45 18.88 -7.77
N ALA A 122 0.19 19.84 -6.92
CA ALA A 122 0.71 21.22 -7.07
C ALA A 122 2.26 21.30 -7.09
N HIS A 123 2.94 20.33 -6.50
CA HIS A 123 4.40 20.29 -6.37
C HIS A 123 5.07 19.29 -7.32
N LEU A 124 4.29 18.60 -8.16
CA LEU A 124 4.83 17.66 -9.14
C LEU A 124 5.26 18.40 -10.43
N ALA A 125 6.32 17.92 -11.05
CA ALA A 125 6.80 18.39 -12.35
C ALA A 125 5.93 17.85 -13.51
N LEU A 126 4.62 18.02 -13.42
CA LEU A 126 3.65 17.63 -14.42
C LEU A 126 3.23 18.81 -15.30
N ARG A 127 2.72 18.51 -16.49
CA ARG A 127 2.04 19.50 -17.34
C ARG A 127 0.94 20.20 -16.55
N GLU A 128 0.74 21.48 -16.82
CA GLU A 128 -0.19 22.32 -16.04
C GLU A 128 -1.64 21.82 -16.11
N ASP A 129 -2.07 21.35 -17.28
CA ASP A 129 -3.42 20.81 -17.49
C ASP A 129 -3.68 19.57 -16.63
N LEU A 130 -2.73 18.61 -16.62
CA LEU A 130 -2.82 17.41 -15.78
C LEU A 130 -2.73 17.76 -14.29
N ARG A 131 -1.77 18.61 -13.91
CA ARG A 131 -1.59 19.06 -12.53
C ARG A 131 -2.84 19.72 -11.96
N THR A 132 -3.47 20.60 -12.74
CA THR A 132 -4.72 21.28 -12.37
C THR A 132 -5.88 20.28 -12.28
N SER A 133 -5.97 19.34 -13.22
CA SER A 133 -7.01 18.29 -13.23
C SER A 133 -6.93 17.41 -11.99
N LEU A 134 -5.75 16.90 -11.65
CA LEU A 134 -5.53 16.12 -10.43
C LEU A 134 -5.77 16.96 -9.18
N GLY A 135 -5.36 18.22 -9.20
CA GLY A 135 -5.53 19.18 -8.11
C GLY A 135 -6.97 19.61 -7.86
N SER A 136 -7.90 19.38 -8.82
CA SER A 136 -9.32 19.71 -8.66
C SER A 136 -10.10 18.69 -7.84
N GLY A 137 -9.53 17.52 -7.57
CA GLY A 137 -10.14 16.45 -6.78
C GLY A 137 -9.75 16.48 -5.31
N LEU A 138 -9.96 15.36 -4.66
CA LEU A 138 -9.61 15.16 -3.26
C LEU A 138 -8.11 14.86 -3.13
N ILE A 139 -7.42 15.53 -2.23
CA ILE A 139 -5.98 15.39 -2.02
C ILE A 139 -5.72 15.07 -0.54
N TYR A 140 -5.15 13.90 -0.29
CA TYR A 140 -4.86 13.44 1.06
C TYR A 140 -3.40 13.02 1.22
N ARG A 141 -2.84 13.39 2.37
CA ARG A 141 -1.49 12.99 2.75
C ARG A 141 -1.54 11.68 3.55
N LEU A 142 -0.68 10.73 3.18
CA LEU A 142 -0.39 9.56 3.98
C LEU A 142 0.90 9.75 4.78
N GLN A 143 0.84 9.45 6.05
CA GLN A 143 1.98 9.44 6.96
C GLN A 143 2.49 8.01 7.14
N PRO A 144 3.80 7.77 7.12
CA PRO A 144 4.35 6.47 7.44
C PRO A 144 4.05 6.12 8.91
N LEU A 145 3.79 4.84 9.17
CA LEU A 145 3.64 4.36 10.55
C LEU A 145 4.94 4.52 11.32
N SER A 146 4.84 5.05 12.54
CA SER A 146 5.92 5.04 13.52
C SER A 146 6.26 3.60 13.95
N ASP A 147 7.45 3.38 14.50
CA ASP A 147 7.83 2.07 15.03
C ASP A 147 6.90 1.61 16.15
N ALA A 148 6.36 2.53 16.95
CA ALA A 148 5.37 2.23 17.99
C ALA A 148 4.03 1.73 17.40
N GLU A 149 3.54 2.38 16.33
CA GLU A 149 2.32 1.95 15.64
C GLU A 149 2.51 0.60 14.94
N LYS A 150 3.68 0.38 14.31
CA LYS A 150 4.03 -0.93 13.73
C LYS A 150 4.07 -2.02 14.79
N ALA A 151 4.70 -1.75 15.96
CA ALA A 151 4.74 -2.68 17.07
C ALA A 151 3.33 -3.03 17.59
N ALA A 152 2.46 -2.03 17.73
CA ALA A 152 1.09 -2.22 18.16
C ALA A 152 0.28 -3.04 17.15
N ALA A 153 0.44 -2.77 15.84
CA ALA A 153 -0.20 -3.54 14.78
C ALA A 153 0.24 -5.01 14.78
N ILE A 154 1.55 -5.27 14.88
CA ILE A 154 2.10 -6.62 14.98
C ILE A 154 1.55 -7.34 16.23
N ALA A 155 1.52 -6.68 17.39
CA ALA A 155 0.98 -7.25 18.62
C ALA A 155 -0.50 -7.64 18.48
N THR A 156 -1.30 -6.77 17.85
CA THR A 156 -2.72 -7.03 17.58
C THR A 156 -2.90 -8.21 16.65
N GLN A 157 -2.22 -8.24 15.50
CA GLN A 157 -2.30 -9.34 14.54
C GLN A 157 -1.84 -10.69 15.13
N ALA A 158 -0.79 -10.67 15.96
CA ALA A 158 -0.32 -11.84 16.66
C ALA A 158 -1.38 -12.36 17.66
N LYS A 159 -2.00 -11.44 18.43
CA LYS A 159 -3.06 -11.79 19.39
C LYS A 159 -4.29 -12.40 18.70
N GLU A 160 -4.72 -11.85 17.57
CA GLU A 160 -5.85 -12.39 16.79
C GLU A 160 -5.61 -13.81 16.29
N ARG A 161 -4.34 -14.20 16.09
CA ARG A 161 -3.90 -15.54 15.69
C ARG A 161 -3.49 -16.42 16.88
N ALA A 162 -3.75 -16.00 18.11
CA ALA A 162 -3.31 -16.65 19.33
C ALA A 162 -1.79 -16.89 19.43
N LEU A 163 -0.99 -16.15 18.66
CA LEU A 163 0.46 -16.18 18.74
C LEU A 163 0.94 -15.40 19.98
N LYS A 164 1.78 -16.02 20.78
CA LYS A 164 2.40 -15.40 21.97
C LYS A 164 3.74 -14.77 21.58
N LEU A 165 3.71 -13.52 21.15
CA LEU A 165 4.91 -12.73 20.90
C LEU A 165 5.20 -11.82 22.11
N SER A 166 6.39 -11.93 22.67
CA SER A 166 6.85 -11.00 23.72
C SER A 166 7.24 -9.65 23.09
N PRO A 167 7.26 -8.55 23.89
CA PRO A 167 7.75 -7.26 23.41
C PRO A 167 9.17 -7.33 22.80
N ASP A 168 10.05 -8.17 23.36
CA ASP A 168 11.41 -8.37 22.83
C ASP A 168 11.40 -9.03 21.43
N MET A 169 10.47 -9.97 21.19
CA MET A 169 10.30 -10.59 19.87
C MET A 169 9.79 -9.58 18.85
N ILE A 170 8.83 -8.73 19.22
CA ILE A 170 8.30 -7.67 18.36
C ILE A 170 9.40 -6.66 18.03
N ASN A 171 10.16 -6.21 19.03
CA ASN A 171 11.29 -5.32 18.82
C ASN A 171 12.38 -5.97 17.94
N TYR A 172 12.58 -7.27 18.06
CA TYR A 172 13.53 -7.99 17.21
C TYR A 172 13.07 -8.01 15.74
N LEU A 173 11.79 -8.29 15.50
CA LEU A 173 11.19 -8.23 14.16
C LEU A 173 11.37 -6.85 13.52
N LEU A 174 11.05 -5.77 14.24
CA LEU A 174 11.18 -4.39 13.75
C LEU A 174 12.62 -3.98 13.43
N ARG A 175 13.62 -4.59 14.08
CA ARG A 175 15.04 -4.30 13.85
C ARG A 175 15.66 -5.11 12.71
N HIS A 176 15.19 -6.32 12.47
CA HIS A 176 15.86 -7.30 11.60
C HIS A 176 15.03 -7.72 10.37
N ALA A 177 13.74 -7.37 10.31
CA ALA A 177 12.91 -7.56 9.14
C ALA A 177 12.77 -6.24 8.33
N PRO A 178 12.39 -6.32 7.04
CA PRO A 178 11.98 -5.15 6.27
C PRO A 178 10.88 -4.37 7.01
N ARG A 179 11.03 -3.03 7.06
CA ARG A 179 10.19 -2.17 7.91
C ARG A 179 8.83 -1.82 7.30
N ASP A 180 8.48 -2.40 6.17
CA ASP A 180 7.16 -2.24 5.58
C ASP A 180 6.13 -3.15 6.26
N MET A 181 4.92 -2.64 6.47
CA MET A 181 3.86 -3.37 7.18
C MET A 181 3.39 -4.62 6.45
N ARG A 182 3.47 -4.65 5.10
CA ARG A 182 3.09 -5.83 4.33
C ARG A 182 4.00 -7.00 4.70
N THR A 183 5.31 -6.82 4.61
CA THR A 183 6.29 -7.86 4.97
C THR A 183 6.14 -8.27 6.44
N LEU A 184 5.98 -7.30 7.36
CA LEU A 184 5.79 -7.59 8.77
C LEU A 184 4.52 -8.41 9.03
N SER A 185 3.39 -8.06 8.41
CA SER A 185 2.13 -8.83 8.52
C SER A 185 2.27 -10.23 7.93
N MET A 186 2.94 -10.38 6.79
CA MET A 186 3.21 -11.68 6.17
C MET A 186 4.07 -12.56 7.08
N LEU A 187 5.07 -12.00 7.77
CA LEU A 187 5.87 -12.74 8.75
C LEU A 187 5.02 -13.27 9.91
N ILE A 188 4.03 -12.50 10.40
CA ILE A 188 3.11 -12.96 11.45
C ILE A 188 2.28 -14.14 10.96
N VAL A 189 1.78 -14.09 9.73
CA VAL A 189 1.03 -15.22 9.14
C VAL A 189 1.93 -16.46 8.98
N ALA A 190 3.17 -16.29 8.50
CA ALA A 190 4.12 -17.40 8.37
C ALA A 190 4.50 -18.03 9.71
N LEU A 191 4.67 -17.21 10.75
CA LEU A 191 4.91 -17.69 12.11
C LEU A 191 3.72 -18.50 12.66
N ASP A 192 2.49 -18.07 12.38
CA ASP A 192 1.28 -18.79 12.75
C ASP A 192 1.24 -20.17 12.10
N GLN A 193 1.42 -20.24 10.79
CA GLN A 193 1.48 -21.51 10.05
C GLN A 193 2.57 -22.43 10.60
N TYR A 194 3.77 -21.89 10.83
CA TYR A 194 4.89 -22.66 11.38
C TYR A 194 4.54 -23.25 12.75
N THR A 195 3.92 -22.48 13.65
CA THR A 195 3.55 -22.98 14.99
C THR A 195 2.50 -24.08 14.92
N LEU A 196 1.55 -23.98 13.99
CA LEU A 196 0.52 -25.01 13.76
C LEU A 196 1.13 -26.31 13.23
N GLU A 197 2.02 -26.20 12.22
CA GLU A 197 2.68 -27.38 11.62
C GLU A 197 3.62 -28.09 12.59
N GLN A 198 4.48 -27.32 13.28
CA GLN A 198 5.50 -27.85 14.15
C GLN A 198 5.01 -28.12 15.57
N LYS A 199 3.79 -27.69 15.92
CA LYS A 199 3.23 -27.77 17.29
C LYS A 199 4.20 -27.23 18.36
N ARG A 200 4.92 -26.16 18.02
CA ARG A 200 5.92 -25.51 18.88
C ARG A 200 5.66 -23.99 18.97
N PRO A 201 5.82 -23.40 20.15
CA PRO A 201 5.65 -21.95 20.31
C PRO A 201 6.77 -21.20 19.58
N VAL A 202 6.46 -19.95 19.16
CA VAL A 202 7.48 -19.01 18.66
C VAL A 202 8.45 -18.69 19.80
N THR A 203 9.74 -18.74 19.50
CA THR A 203 10.82 -18.37 20.43
C THR A 203 11.77 -17.40 19.77
N LEU A 204 12.48 -16.58 20.55
CA LEU A 204 13.47 -15.65 20.02
C LEU A 204 14.59 -16.33 19.21
N PRO A 205 15.13 -17.52 19.62
CA PRO A 205 16.05 -18.26 18.77
C PRO A 205 15.47 -18.64 17.42
N LEU A 206 14.20 -19.07 17.37
CA LEU A 206 13.51 -19.38 16.13
C LEU A 206 13.42 -18.15 15.22
N LEU A 207 13.01 -16.99 15.76
CA LEU A 207 12.97 -15.75 14.99
C LEU A 207 14.33 -15.38 14.42
N ARG A 208 15.40 -15.57 15.19
CA ARG A 208 16.77 -15.37 14.71
C ARG A 208 17.12 -16.29 13.56
N GLU A 209 16.82 -17.57 13.69
CA GLU A 209 17.06 -18.55 12.64
C GLU A 209 16.31 -18.17 11.35
N LEU A 210 15.05 -17.79 11.47
CA LEU A 210 14.20 -17.45 10.34
C LEU A 210 14.63 -16.16 9.61
N LEU A 211 15.05 -15.12 10.34
CA LEU A 211 15.46 -13.84 9.76
C LEU A 211 16.93 -13.84 9.28
N HIS A 212 17.83 -14.63 9.87
CA HIS A 212 19.20 -14.76 9.40
C HIS A 212 19.35 -15.70 8.18
N THR A 213 18.30 -16.40 7.80
CA THR A 213 18.25 -17.24 6.59
C THR A 213 17.73 -16.49 5.36
N ALA A 214 17.36 -15.20 5.47
CA ALA A 214 17.11 -14.36 4.31
C ALA A 214 18.44 -14.04 3.62
N PRO A 215 18.59 -14.25 2.31
CA PRO A 215 19.76 -13.77 1.57
C PRO A 215 19.76 -12.24 1.54
N ASP A 216 20.97 -11.66 1.63
CA ASP A 216 21.24 -10.23 1.35
C ASP A 216 20.79 -9.84 -0.05
#